data_0faee1e493a4f2a36612f0863cae0307
#
_entry.id   0faee1e493a4f2a36612f0863cae0307
#
_cell.length_a   1.000
_cell.length_b   1.000
_cell.length_c   1.000
_cell.angle_alpha   90.00
_cell.angle_beta   90.00
_cell.angle_gamma   90.00
#
_symmetry.space_group_name_H-M   'P 1'
#
loop_
_entity.id
_entity.type
_entity.pdbx_description
1 polymer ?
#
loop_
_entity_poly.entity_id
_entity_poly.type
_entity_poly.pdbx_seq_one_letter_code
_entity_poly.pdbx_strand_id
1 'polypeptide(L)'
;MTPTVTVHYAEPELSFFLTQDSWDLKAEFMPNTIPSSTFYKGFFTILQGWLRDWSSRGHNIFIHPHLYPSGMPPCLEDAYMALTAYLSRTKETEDLVFQIIENRITSLRQQSVWFEGIETLDTRARLARTQALLVYTLIRVFDGCPRQHALAEDTFDTLSQWAAQMRDTALAEAPSIYEGLGGLRPGGDGRLEQALWQAWILSESVRRTWMLQSATLNLYQLKDGARTGCSGYLLFTIRQGLWEAPSAQRWVELVRNQNPLFAQSVDLLGLMEKTAPAEMDVFTSRILSVVLPAEQMDRWVARTTQGGRNTSQGCSVFT
;
A
#
# COMPACT_ATOMS: atom_id res chain seq x y z
N MET A 1 -33.59 -4.24 38.14
CA MET A 1 -33.53 -4.29 36.67
C MET A 1 -32.23 -3.61 36.28
N THR A 2 -31.22 -4.41 36.01
CA THR A 2 -29.92 -3.95 35.49
C THR A 2 -30.09 -3.60 34.01
N PRO A 3 -29.67 -2.45 33.52
CA PRO A 3 -29.75 -2.12 32.13
C PRO A 3 -28.79 -3.04 31.34
N THR A 4 -29.34 -3.84 30.45
CA THR A 4 -28.57 -4.62 29.49
C THR A 4 -27.89 -3.62 28.55
N VAL A 5 -26.60 -3.42 28.71
CA VAL A 5 -25.81 -2.64 27.77
C VAL A 5 -25.73 -3.47 26.46
N THR A 6 -26.53 -3.08 25.50
CA THR A 6 -26.44 -3.63 24.15
C THR A 6 -25.17 -3.07 23.52
N VAL A 7 -24.10 -3.84 23.50
CA VAL A 7 -22.88 -3.51 22.77
C VAL A 7 -23.24 -3.55 21.29
N HIS A 8 -23.41 -2.41 20.66
CA HIS A 8 -23.52 -2.29 19.21
C HIS A 8 -22.13 -2.54 18.62
N TYR A 9 -21.92 -3.71 18.07
CA TYR A 9 -20.72 -4.02 17.29
C TYR A 9 -20.71 -3.13 16.03
N ALA A 10 -19.52 -2.64 15.64
CA ALA A 10 -19.33 -1.99 14.35
C ALA A 10 -19.81 -2.95 13.23
N GLU A 11 -20.48 -2.41 12.21
CA GLU A 11 -21.01 -3.21 11.10
C GLU A 11 -19.91 -4.12 10.54
N PRO A 12 -20.05 -5.46 10.58
CA PRO A 12 -18.97 -6.38 10.17
C PRO A 12 -18.52 -6.16 8.72
N GLU A 13 -19.44 -5.73 7.85
CA GLU A 13 -19.16 -5.42 6.45
C GLU A 13 -18.17 -4.25 6.28
N LEU A 14 -18.23 -3.27 7.18
CA LEU A 14 -17.37 -2.07 7.12
C LEU A 14 -16.06 -2.25 7.90
N SER A 15 -15.95 -3.27 8.76
CA SER A 15 -14.77 -3.54 9.59
C SER A 15 -13.93 -4.75 9.13
N PHE A 16 -14.16 -5.26 7.92
CA PHE A 16 -13.52 -6.44 7.33
C PHE A 16 -12.00 -6.44 7.44
N PHE A 17 -11.38 -5.26 7.44
CA PHE A 17 -9.93 -5.05 7.47
C PHE A 17 -9.32 -5.07 8.88
N LEU A 18 -10.15 -5.11 9.94
CA LEU A 18 -9.70 -5.15 11.35
C LEU A 18 -9.68 -6.54 11.95
N THR A 19 -10.16 -7.56 11.23
CA THR A 19 -10.14 -8.95 11.70
C THR A 19 -8.71 -9.45 11.85
N GLN A 20 -8.44 -10.32 12.83
CA GLN A 20 -7.13 -10.92 13.05
C GLN A 20 -6.60 -11.58 11.77
N ASP A 21 -7.41 -12.40 11.14
CA ASP A 21 -7.04 -13.17 9.93
C ASP A 21 -6.64 -12.24 8.76
N SER A 22 -7.11 -10.99 8.76
CA SER A 22 -6.76 -10.01 7.73
C SER A 22 -5.31 -9.54 7.80
N TRP A 23 -4.62 -9.81 8.91
CA TRP A 23 -3.21 -9.48 9.15
C TRP A 23 -2.28 -10.68 9.05
N ASP A 24 -2.82 -11.88 8.82
CA ASP A 24 -2.02 -13.08 8.67
C ASP A 24 -1.16 -13.02 7.40
N LEU A 25 0.13 -13.29 7.59
CA LEU A 25 1.05 -13.45 6.48
C LEU A 25 0.94 -14.86 5.91
N LYS A 26 0.54 -14.95 4.65
CA LYS A 26 0.65 -16.21 3.92
C LYS A 26 1.92 -16.19 3.10
N ALA A 27 2.81 -17.14 3.40
CA ALA A 27 3.99 -17.39 2.59
C ALA A 27 3.63 -18.45 1.56
N GLU A 28 3.70 -18.12 0.28
CA GLU A 28 3.67 -19.09 -0.80
C GLU A 28 5.06 -19.29 -1.37
N PHE A 29 5.28 -20.51 -1.86
CA PHE A 29 6.49 -20.83 -2.58
C PHE A 29 6.49 -20.07 -3.93
N MET A 30 7.24 -18.98 -3.99
CA MET A 30 7.51 -18.34 -5.28
C MET A 30 8.39 -19.29 -6.10
N PRO A 31 7.97 -19.65 -7.32
CA PRO A 31 8.85 -20.41 -8.19
C PRO A 31 10.15 -19.63 -8.41
N ASN A 32 11.30 -20.30 -8.30
CA ASN A 32 12.64 -19.74 -8.46
C ASN A 32 12.94 -19.31 -9.91
N THR A 33 11.98 -18.75 -10.60
CA THR A 33 12.15 -18.19 -11.94
C THR A 33 12.62 -16.76 -11.81
N ILE A 34 13.85 -16.50 -12.26
CA ILE A 34 14.37 -15.13 -12.36
C ILE A 34 13.47 -14.37 -13.33
N PRO A 35 12.81 -13.28 -12.89
CA PRO A 35 11.97 -12.49 -13.77
C PRO A 35 12.76 -11.94 -14.97
N SER A 36 12.10 -11.71 -16.09
CA SER A 36 12.75 -11.15 -17.29
C SER A 36 13.26 -9.72 -17.03
N SER A 37 14.27 -9.30 -17.80
CA SER A 37 14.76 -7.91 -17.74
C SER A 37 13.66 -6.88 -18.03
N THR A 38 12.69 -7.24 -18.87
CA THR A 38 11.52 -6.42 -19.19
C THR A 38 10.62 -6.26 -17.96
N PHE A 39 10.42 -7.32 -17.19
CA PHE A 39 9.68 -7.28 -15.94
C PHE A 39 10.30 -6.29 -14.94
N TYR A 40 11.62 -6.40 -14.71
CA TYR A 40 12.31 -5.47 -13.80
C TYR A 40 12.16 -4.01 -14.24
N LYS A 41 12.42 -3.73 -15.53
CA LYS A 41 12.29 -2.38 -16.09
C LYS A 41 10.87 -1.85 -15.91
N GLY A 42 9.85 -2.67 -16.21
CA GLY A 42 8.45 -2.30 -16.06
C GLY A 42 8.10 -1.97 -14.60
N PHE A 43 8.47 -2.84 -13.66
CA PHE A 43 8.20 -2.65 -12.24
C PHE A 43 8.87 -1.37 -11.70
N PHE A 44 10.15 -1.17 -11.99
CA PHE A 44 10.85 0.05 -11.55
C PHE A 44 10.29 1.32 -12.20
N THR A 45 9.86 1.27 -13.46
CA THR A 45 9.19 2.40 -14.12
C THR A 45 7.90 2.80 -13.39
N ILE A 46 7.10 1.81 -12.96
CA ILE A 46 5.89 2.06 -12.19
C ILE A 46 6.21 2.69 -10.83
N LEU A 47 7.18 2.16 -10.10
CA LEU A 47 7.61 2.72 -8.82
C LEU A 47 8.08 4.17 -8.94
N GLN A 48 8.88 4.47 -9.97
CA GLN A 48 9.30 5.85 -10.27
C GLN A 48 8.10 6.76 -10.58
N GLY A 49 7.10 6.25 -11.29
CA GLY A 49 5.85 6.95 -11.56
C GLY A 49 5.14 7.33 -10.27
N TRP A 50 5.00 6.41 -9.32
CA TRP A 50 4.36 6.66 -8.03
C TRP A 50 5.12 7.66 -7.15
N LEU A 51 6.46 7.67 -7.21
CA LEU A 51 7.25 8.71 -6.53
C LEU A 51 7.03 10.10 -7.16
N ARG A 52 6.94 10.18 -8.49
CA ARG A 52 6.59 11.44 -9.18
C ARG A 52 5.17 11.90 -8.85
N ASP A 53 4.20 10.97 -8.76
CA ASP A 53 2.83 11.29 -8.33
C ASP A 53 2.83 11.90 -6.93
N TRP A 54 3.60 11.35 -5.99
CA TRP A 54 3.70 11.92 -4.65
C TRP A 54 4.30 13.32 -4.66
N SER A 55 5.39 13.54 -5.39
CA SER A 55 6.02 14.85 -5.53
C SER A 55 5.10 15.90 -6.16
N SER A 56 4.23 15.51 -7.11
CA SER A 56 3.39 16.44 -7.86
C SER A 56 1.99 16.65 -7.28
N ARG A 57 1.45 15.65 -6.57
CA ARG A 57 0.07 15.63 -6.05
C ARG A 57 -0.01 15.60 -4.53
N GLY A 58 1.11 15.37 -3.82
CA GLY A 58 1.14 15.19 -2.37
C GLY A 58 0.62 13.85 -1.87
N HIS A 59 0.22 12.95 -2.77
CA HIS A 59 -0.24 11.59 -2.44
C HIS A 59 0.09 10.60 -3.56
N ASN A 60 0.04 9.30 -3.25
CA ASN A 60 0.22 8.22 -4.23
C ASN A 60 -0.53 6.96 -3.79
N ILE A 61 -0.16 5.81 -4.33
CA ILE A 61 -0.83 4.51 -4.09
C ILE A 61 -0.58 3.92 -2.70
N PHE A 62 0.37 4.43 -1.92
CA PHE A 62 0.68 3.97 -0.55
C PHE A 62 0.74 5.10 0.49
N ILE A 63 0.70 6.36 0.05
CA ILE A 63 0.53 7.55 0.90
C ILE A 63 -0.79 8.21 0.52
N HIS A 64 -1.85 7.89 1.30
CA HIS A 64 -3.19 8.41 1.04
C HIS A 64 -3.32 9.88 1.43
N PRO A 65 -4.09 10.72 0.70
CA PRO A 65 -4.22 12.16 0.97
C PRO A 65 -4.79 12.47 2.37
N HIS A 66 -5.59 11.57 2.93
CA HIS A 66 -6.19 11.73 4.27
C HIS A 66 -5.50 10.88 5.35
N LEU A 67 -4.29 10.35 5.09
CA LEU A 67 -3.56 9.49 6.04
C LEU A 67 -3.11 10.27 7.30
N TYR A 68 -2.70 11.53 7.11
CA TYR A 68 -2.17 12.39 8.17
C TYR A 68 -3.04 13.65 8.35
N PRO A 69 -4.21 13.54 9.00
CA PRO A 69 -5.17 14.64 9.08
C PRO A 69 -4.65 15.84 9.90
N SER A 70 -3.70 15.61 10.82
CA SER A 70 -3.09 16.68 11.65
C SER A 70 -1.83 17.29 11.02
N GLY A 71 -1.50 16.93 9.79
CA GLY A 71 -0.29 17.34 9.08
C GLY A 71 0.67 16.17 8.84
N MET A 72 1.54 16.34 7.84
CA MET A 72 2.53 15.32 7.49
C MET A 72 3.56 15.19 8.62
N PRO A 73 3.94 13.95 9.04
CA PRO A 73 5.00 13.75 10.03
C PRO A 73 6.36 14.28 9.52
N PRO A 74 7.22 14.85 10.40
CA PRO A 74 8.49 15.45 9.99
C PRO A 74 9.40 14.54 9.15
N CYS A 75 9.44 13.23 9.46
CA CYS A 75 10.24 12.27 8.70
C CYS A 75 9.75 12.12 7.25
N LEU A 76 8.45 12.23 7.01
CA LEU A 76 7.88 12.22 5.66
C LEU A 76 8.03 13.57 4.95
N GLU A 77 7.95 14.69 5.68
CA GLU A 77 8.26 16.01 5.12
C GLU A 77 9.71 16.05 4.61
N ASP A 78 10.64 15.53 5.39
CA ASP A 78 12.05 15.40 5.01
C ASP A 78 12.22 14.50 3.77
N ALA A 79 11.50 13.37 3.70
CA ALA A 79 11.55 12.47 2.56
C ALA A 79 10.93 13.09 1.30
N TYR A 80 9.84 13.85 1.45
CA TYR A 80 9.21 14.60 0.36
C TYR A 80 10.14 15.67 -0.22
N MET A 81 10.78 16.45 0.65
CA MET A 81 11.75 17.48 0.25
C MET A 81 12.96 16.86 -0.46
N ALA A 82 13.51 15.77 0.08
CA ALA A 82 14.63 15.05 -0.53
C ALA A 82 14.28 14.46 -1.90
N LEU A 83 13.08 13.88 -2.04
CA LEU A 83 12.57 13.37 -3.32
C LEU A 83 12.42 14.49 -4.35
N THR A 84 11.85 15.62 -3.94
CA THR A 84 11.67 16.78 -4.82
C THR A 84 13.01 17.33 -5.29
N ALA A 85 14.00 17.45 -4.38
CA ALA A 85 15.36 17.83 -4.73
C ALA A 85 16.01 16.82 -5.70
N TYR A 86 15.82 15.52 -5.46
CA TYR A 86 16.32 14.46 -6.34
C TYR A 86 15.73 14.54 -7.74
N LEU A 87 14.42 14.77 -7.86
CA LEU A 87 13.75 14.85 -9.17
C LEU A 87 14.13 16.09 -9.97
N SER A 88 14.55 17.17 -9.30
CA SER A 88 14.96 18.44 -9.91
C SER A 88 16.49 18.63 -9.98
N ARG A 89 17.29 17.63 -9.57
CA ARG A 89 18.74 17.73 -9.53
C ARG A 89 19.37 17.95 -10.91
N THR A 90 20.46 18.66 -10.94
CA THR A 90 21.35 18.78 -12.09
C THR A 90 22.66 18.04 -11.80
N LYS A 91 23.57 17.96 -12.78
CA LYS A 91 24.89 17.36 -12.58
C LYS A 91 25.72 18.10 -11.51
N GLU A 92 25.51 19.40 -11.40
CA GLU A 92 26.23 20.27 -10.44
C GLU A 92 25.69 20.11 -9.02
N THR A 93 24.42 19.72 -8.86
CA THR A 93 23.76 19.59 -7.54
C THR A 93 23.60 18.15 -7.08
N GLU A 94 23.94 17.18 -7.92
CA GLU A 94 23.71 15.74 -7.66
C GLU A 94 24.40 15.27 -6.37
N ASP A 95 25.69 15.58 -6.19
CA ASP A 95 26.44 15.18 -4.99
C ASP A 95 25.85 15.82 -3.71
N LEU A 96 25.42 17.07 -3.78
CA LEU A 96 24.77 17.75 -2.66
C LEU A 96 23.44 17.08 -2.28
N VAL A 97 22.64 16.72 -3.30
CA VAL A 97 21.34 16.03 -3.07
C VAL A 97 21.56 14.67 -2.41
N PHE A 98 22.55 13.90 -2.86
CA PHE A 98 22.86 12.61 -2.23
C PHE A 98 23.41 12.76 -0.82
N GLN A 99 24.22 13.78 -0.55
CA GLN A 99 24.67 14.09 0.81
C GLN A 99 23.48 14.43 1.74
N ILE A 100 22.51 15.20 1.26
CA ILE A 100 21.28 15.50 2.01
C ILE A 100 20.52 14.22 2.32
N ILE A 101 20.31 13.33 1.34
CA ILE A 101 19.62 12.05 1.51
C ILE A 101 20.34 11.19 2.55
N GLU A 102 21.66 11.10 2.48
CA GLU A 102 22.50 10.32 3.41
C GLU A 102 22.37 10.85 4.85
N ASN A 103 22.42 12.16 5.03
CA ASN A 103 22.21 12.81 6.34
C ASN A 103 20.80 12.57 6.89
N ARG A 104 19.76 12.63 6.04
CA ARG A 104 18.36 12.38 6.46
C ARG A 104 18.13 10.93 6.87
N ILE A 105 18.68 9.95 6.15
CA ILE A 105 18.61 8.55 6.52
C ILE A 105 19.32 8.32 7.87
N THR A 106 20.51 8.89 8.03
CA THR A 106 21.27 8.76 9.29
C THR A 106 20.48 9.35 10.47
N SER A 107 19.92 10.55 10.32
CA SER A 107 19.07 11.17 11.34
C SER A 107 17.83 10.34 11.65
N LEU A 108 17.16 9.80 10.62
CA LEU A 108 15.97 8.97 10.77
C LEU A 108 16.27 7.67 11.53
N ARG A 109 17.41 7.02 11.25
CA ARG A 109 17.87 5.81 11.97
C ARG A 109 18.25 6.12 13.41
N GLN A 110 18.92 7.25 13.67
CA GLN A 110 19.30 7.66 15.03
C GLN A 110 18.07 8.00 15.88
N GLN A 111 17.12 8.74 15.36
CA GLN A 111 15.87 9.06 16.07
C GLN A 111 15.11 7.78 16.50
N SER A 112 15.10 6.73 15.68
CA SER A 112 14.43 5.49 16.03
C SER A 112 15.06 4.80 17.23
N VAL A 113 16.37 4.84 17.38
CA VAL A 113 17.09 4.27 18.54
C VAL A 113 16.73 5.00 19.85
N TRP A 114 16.54 6.33 19.80
CA TRP A 114 16.12 7.12 20.95
C TRP A 114 14.68 6.83 21.37
N PHE A 115 13.76 6.70 20.39
CA PHE A 115 12.33 6.44 20.67
C PHE A 115 12.05 5.01 21.14
N GLU A 116 12.77 4.01 20.66
CA GLU A 116 12.60 2.61 21.09
C GLU A 116 12.94 2.38 22.58
N GLY A 117 13.62 3.34 23.23
CA GLY A 117 13.92 3.29 24.66
C GLY A 117 12.97 4.05 25.57
N ILE A 118 12.07 4.91 25.03
CA ILE A 118 11.30 5.88 25.83
C ILE A 118 9.80 5.81 25.56
N GLU A 119 9.35 5.60 24.32
CA GLU A 119 7.93 5.52 23.95
C GLU A 119 7.66 4.42 22.92
N THR A 120 6.56 3.69 23.11
CA THR A 120 6.07 2.77 22.08
C THR A 120 5.42 3.58 20.96
N LEU A 121 6.06 3.60 19.79
CA LEU A 121 5.50 4.24 18.60
C LEU A 121 4.20 3.53 18.18
N ASP A 122 3.14 4.30 17.93
CA ASP A 122 1.90 3.80 17.35
C ASP A 122 2.05 3.38 15.88
N THR A 123 1.02 2.74 15.33
CA THR A 123 0.99 2.31 13.92
C THR A 123 1.26 3.46 12.96
N ARG A 124 0.72 4.66 13.22
CA ARG A 124 0.86 5.82 12.33
C ARG A 124 2.29 6.33 12.28
N ALA A 125 2.96 6.42 13.43
CA ALA A 125 4.35 6.84 13.52
C ALA A 125 5.31 5.80 12.89
N ARG A 126 5.05 4.50 13.13
CA ARG A 126 5.81 3.41 12.50
C ARG A 126 5.63 3.40 10.99
N LEU A 127 4.41 3.62 10.49
CA LEU A 127 4.12 3.74 9.06
C LEU A 127 4.87 4.90 8.44
N ALA A 128 4.84 6.09 9.06
CA ALA A 128 5.50 7.28 8.55
C ALA A 128 7.02 7.08 8.37
N ARG A 129 7.70 6.54 9.39
CA ARG A 129 9.14 6.28 9.30
C ARG A 129 9.49 5.22 8.26
N THR A 130 8.65 4.17 8.15
CA THR A 130 8.84 3.10 7.16
C THR A 130 8.64 3.63 5.73
N GLN A 131 7.61 4.45 5.50
CA GLN A 131 7.38 5.11 4.22
C GLN A 131 8.54 6.05 3.86
N ALA A 132 9.05 6.83 4.81
CA ALA A 132 10.20 7.71 4.58
C ALA A 132 11.45 6.92 4.16
N LEU A 133 11.78 5.84 4.89
CA LEU A 133 12.93 5.00 4.56
C LEU A 133 12.74 4.27 3.21
N LEU A 134 11.52 3.82 2.90
CA LEU A 134 11.19 3.22 1.61
C LEU A 134 11.43 4.22 0.46
N VAL A 135 11.01 5.47 0.61
CA VAL A 135 11.23 6.52 -0.40
C VAL A 135 12.74 6.75 -0.62
N TYR A 136 13.52 6.88 0.43
CA TYR A 136 14.98 7.03 0.30
C TYR A 136 15.64 5.81 -0.36
N THR A 137 15.21 4.61 0.01
CA THR A 137 15.70 3.36 -0.60
C THR A 137 15.38 3.31 -2.08
N LEU A 138 14.15 3.66 -2.47
CA LEU A 138 13.73 3.71 -3.87
C LEU A 138 14.54 4.73 -4.69
N ILE A 139 14.79 5.93 -4.15
CA ILE A 139 15.66 6.93 -4.81
C ILE A 139 17.03 6.34 -5.13
N ARG A 140 17.66 5.65 -4.17
CA ARG A 140 18.98 5.03 -4.35
C ARG A 140 18.98 3.87 -5.33
N VAL A 141 17.95 3.02 -5.28
CA VAL A 141 17.78 1.89 -6.19
C VAL A 141 17.59 2.35 -7.65
N PHE A 142 16.95 3.50 -7.87
CA PHE A 142 16.65 4.02 -9.22
C PHE A 142 17.75 4.87 -9.82
N ASP A 143 18.70 5.32 -9.03
CA ASP A 143 19.71 6.26 -9.51
C ASP A 143 20.66 5.67 -10.56
N GLY A 144 20.91 4.36 -10.48
CA GLY A 144 21.82 3.66 -11.41
C GLY A 144 23.31 3.81 -11.04
N CYS A 145 23.67 4.61 -10.04
CA CYS A 145 25.03 4.73 -9.55
C CYS A 145 25.38 3.55 -8.64
N PRO A 146 26.50 2.80 -8.87
CA PRO A 146 26.90 1.68 -8.03
C PRO A 146 27.04 2.03 -6.54
N ARG A 147 27.51 3.24 -6.21
CA ARG A 147 27.60 3.71 -4.83
C ARG A 147 26.23 3.83 -4.20
N GLN A 148 25.23 4.37 -4.92
CA GLN A 148 23.88 4.51 -4.40
C GLN A 148 23.20 3.14 -4.23
N HIS A 149 23.48 2.17 -5.11
CA HIS A 149 23.01 0.80 -4.94
C HIS A 149 23.57 0.15 -3.66
N ALA A 150 24.87 0.24 -3.40
CA ALA A 150 25.47 -0.29 -2.17
C ALA A 150 24.89 0.36 -0.90
N LEU A 151 24.63 1.70 -0.95
CA LEU A 151 23.97 2.42 0.14
C LEU A 151 22.47 2.09 0.27
N ALA A 152 21.80 1.65 -0.81
CA ALA A 152 20.45 1.12 -0.73
C ALA A 152 20.43 -0.22 0.02
N GLU A 153 21.35 -1.14 -0.32
CA GLU A 153 21.50 -2.43 0.33
C GLU A 153 21.70 -2.32 1.85
N ASP A 154 22.50 -1.34 2.30
CA ASP A 154 22.70 -1.04 3.74
C ASP A 154 21.39 -0.67 4.48
N THR A 155 20.36 -0.27 3.75
CA THR A 155 19.06 0.09 4.35
C THR A 155 18.07 -1.09 4.37
N PHE A 156 18.29 -2.20 3.65
CA PHE A 156 17.31 -3.27 3.45
C PHE A 156 16.91 -3.98 4.73
N ASP A 157 17.85 -4.32 5.57
CA ASP A 157 17.56 -4.98 6.85
C ASP A 157 16.77 -4.07 7.78
N THR A 158 17.15 -2.79 7.86
CA THR A 158 16.42 -1.79 8.66
C THR A 158 15.00 -1.61 8.13
N LEU A 159 14.83 -1.51 6.80
CA LEU A 159 13.52 -1.35 6.17
C LEU A 159 12.62 -2.56 6.41
N SER A 160 13.17 -3.78 6.29
CA SER A 160 12.46 -5.03 6.58
C SER A 160 12.03 -5.12 8.04
N GLN A 161 12.91 -4.78 8.96
CA GLN A 161 12.61 -4.76 10.39
C GLN A 161 11.52 -3.75 10.74
N TRP A 162 11.61 -2.52 10.21
CA TRP A 162 10.59 -1.49 10.46
C TRP A 162 9.25 -1.83 9.84
N ALA A 163 9.24 -2.46 8.67
CA ALA A 163 8.01 -2.95 8.06
C ALA A 163 7.35 -4.05 8.90
N ALA A 164 8.14 -4.97 9.48
CA ALA A 164 7.62 -5.99 10.40
C ALA A 164 7.04 -5.35 11.67
N GLN A 165 7.78 -4.44 12.31
CA GLN A 165 7.30 -3.70 13.49
C GLN A 165 6.02 -2.90 13.19
N MET A 166 5.93 -2.25 12.03
CA MET A 166 4.75 -1.52 11.58
C MET A 166 3.52 -2.45 11.48
N ARG A 167 3.67 -3.61 10.84
CA ARG A 167 2.61 -4.60 10.72
C ARG A 167 2.19 -5.15 12.07
N ASP A 168 3.14 -5.54 12.90
CA ASP A 168 2.88 -6.14 14.21
C ASP A 168 2.16 -5.16 15.14
N THR A 169 2.53 -3.89 15.08
CA THR A 169 1.83 -2.83 15.83
C THR A 169 0.40 -2.65 15.31
N ALA A 170 0.19 -2.63 13.98
CA ALA A 170 -1.14 -2.51 13.40
C ALA A 170 -2.04 -3.71 13.77
N LEU A 171 -1.48 -4.93 13.79
CA LEU A 171 -2.18 -6.12 14.26
C LEU A 171 -2.55 -6.01 15.74
N ALA A 172 -1.64 -5.54 16.59
CA ALA A 172 -1.86 -5.39 18.03
C ALA A 172 -2.90 -4.30 18.36
N GLU A 173 -2.96 -3.21 17.58
CA GLU A 173 -3.90 -2.11 17.77
C GLU A 173 -5.29 -2.38 17.18
N ALA A 174 -5.42 -3.28 16.20
CA ALA A 174 -6.69 -3.54 15.52
C ALA A 174 -7.87 -3.89 16.44
N PRO A 175 -7.72 -4.73 17.50
CA PRO A 175 -8.81 -5.00 18.44
C PRO A 175 -9.26 -3.74 19.20
N SER A 176 -8.34 -2.92 19.69
CA SER A 176 -8.66 -1.68 20.42
C SER A 176 -9.36 -0.66 19.52
N ILE A 177 -8.95 -0.57 18.25
CA ILE A 177 -9.62 0.26 17.24
C ILE A 177 -11.07 -0.26 17.05
N TYR A 178 -11.26 -1.55 16.88
CA TYR A 178 -12.58 -2.15 16.71
C TYR A 178 -13.50 -1.92 17.93
N GLU A 179 -13.00 -2.10 19.13
CA GLU A 179 -13.73 -1.84 20.38
C GLU A 179 -14.12 -0.35 20.52
N GLY A 180 -13.20 0.56 20.17
CA GLY A 180 -13.47 2.01 20.18
C GLY A 180 -14.60 2.41 19.21
N LEU A 181 -14.72 1.72 18.07
CA LEU A 181 -15.79 1.92 17.09
C LEU A 181 -17.15 1.46 17.62
N GLY A 182 -17.20 0.42 18.47
CA GLY A 182 -18.44 -0.13 19.06
C GLY A 182 -19.20 0.86 19.95
N GLY A 183 -18.57 1.94 20.42
CA GLY A 183 -19.21 3.04 21.13
C GLY A 183 -19.94 4.06 20.26
N LEU A 184 -19.76 4.01 18.94
CA LEU A 184 -20.35 4.93 17.97
C LEU A 184 -21.64 4.34 17.37
N ARG A 185 -22.64 5.20 17.08
CA ARG A 185 -23.92 4.75 16.52
C ARG A 185 -23.91 4.79 14.99
N PRO A 186 -24.33 3.70 14.31
CA PRO A 186 -24.57 3.71 12.88
C PRO A 186 -25.65 4.72 12.48
N GLY A 187 -25.47 5.44 11.39
CA GLY A 187 -26.49 6.36 10.85
C GLY A 187 -26.78 7.61 11.67
N GLY A 188 -25.91 7.92 12.68
CA GLY A 188 -26.04 9.13 13.49
C GLY A 188 -25.46 10.36 12.78
N ASP A 189 -24.48 11.00 13.41
CA ASP A 189 -23.80 12.21 12.90
C ASP A 189 -22.63 11.92 11.93
N GLY A 190 -22.52 10.70 11.43
CA GLY A 190 -21.45 10.25 10.50
C GLY A 190 -20.10 9.98 11.17
N ARG A 191 -20.02 10.02 12.49
CA ARG A 191 -18.76 9.79 13.21
C ARG A 191 -18.25 8.37 13.09
N LEU A 192 -19.14 7.38 13.07
CA LEU A 192 -18.75 5.97 12.89
C LEU A 192 -18.13 5.76 11.50
N GLU A 193 -18.81 6.24 10.47
CA GLU A 193 -18.34 6.13 9.08
C GLU A 193 -16.99 6.84 8.89
N GLN A 194 -16.84 8.01 9.47
CA GLN A 194 -15.57 8.76 9.43
C GLN A 194 -14.45 8.02 10.17
N ALA A 195 -14.72 7.47 11.34
CA ALA A 195 -13.73 6.72 12.12
C ALA A 195 -13.33 5.40 11.43
N LEU A 196 -14.29 4.66 10.85
CA LEU A 196 -14.05 3.45 10.07
C LEU A 196 -13.20 3.74 8.82
N TRP A 197 -13.53 4.80 8.08
CA TRP A 197 -12.77 5.19 6.91
C TRP A 197 -11.34 5.58 7.27
N GLN A 198 -11.12 6.35 8.34
CA GLN A 198 -9.78 6.70 8.83
C GLN A 198 -8.98 5.47 9.30
N ALA A 199 -9.62 4.53 9.97
CA ALA A 199 -9.00 3.27 10.37
C ALA A 199 -8.64 2.42 9.13
N TRP A 200 -9.51 2.38 8.11
CA TRP A 200 -9.24 1.69 6.87
C TRP A 200 -8.08 2.33 6.09
N ILE A 201 -8.04 3.66 5.96
CA ILE A 201 -6.93 4.38 5.32
C ILE A 201 -5.60 3.99 5.97
N LEU A 202 -5.53 4.00 7.31
CA LEU A 202 -4.31 3.62 8.03
C LEU A 202 -3.93 2.17 7.75
N SER A 203 -4.87 1.24 7.91
CA SER A 203 -4.66 -0.20 7.70
C SER A 203 -4.26 -0.51 6.26
N GLU A 204 -4.92 0.09 5.28
CA GLU A 204 -4.63 -0.11 3.86
C GLU A 204 -3.27 0.49 3.47
N SER A 205 -2.90 1.64 4.04
CA SER A 205 -1.57 2.24 3.84
C SER A 205 -0.45 1.35 4.40
N VAL A 206 -0.66 0.70 5.56
CA VAL A 206 0.26 -0.30 6.12
C VAL A 206 0.42 -1.47 5.14
N ARG A 207 -0.68 -2.04 4.65
CA ARG A 207 -0.68 -3.18 3.74
C ARG A 207 0.03 -2.89 2.42
N ARG A 208 -0.26 -1.74 1.82
CA ARG A 208 0.38 -1.30 0.57
C ARG A 208 1.86 -1.00 0.76
N THR A 209 2.24 -0.37 1.88
CA THR A 209 3.65 -0.14 2.22
C THR A 209 4.40 -1.45 2.44
N TRP A 210 3.81 -2.42 3.17
CA TRP A 210 4.34 -3.77 3.33
C TRP A 210 4.61 -4.45 1.99
N MET A 211 3.60 -4.44 1.12
CA MET A 211 3.71 -5.10 -0.18
C MET A 211 4.78 -4.47 -1.06
N LEU A 212 4.85 -3.14 -1.10
CA LEU A 212 5.82 -2.43 -1.93
C LEU A 212 7.26 -2.64 -1.46
N GLN A 213 7.51 -2.56 -0.13
CA GLN A 213 8.85 -2.81 0.38
C GLN A 213 9.26 -4.26 0.11
N SER A 214 8.39 -5.25 0.38
CA SER A 214 8.68 -6.66 0.14
C SER A 214 8.95 -6.94 -1.34
N ALA A 215 8.11 -6.43 -2.24
CA ALA A 215 8.31 -6.58 -3.68
C ALA A 215 9.60 -5.92 -4.15
N THR A 216 9.92 -4.72 -3.65
CA THR A 216 11.14 -3.99 -4.04
C THR A 216 12.39 -4.75 -3.62
N LEU A 217 12.46 -5.21 -2.37
CA LEU A 217 13.61 -5.94 -1.85
C LEU A 217 13.78 -7.29 -2.55
N ASN A 218 12.70 -8.06 -2.67
CA ASN A 218 12.74 -9.37 -3.32
C ASN A 218 13.21 -9.26 -4.77
N LEU A 219 12.67 -8.30 -5.53
CA LEU A 219 13.06 -8.11 -6.93
C LEU A 219 14.49 -7.60 -7.06
N TYR A 220 14.93 -6.71 -6.18
CA TYR A 220 16.30 -6.24 -6.19
C TYR A 220 17.30 -7.38 -5.95
N GLN A 221 17.05 -8.22 -4.96
CA GLN A 221 17.91 -9.37 -4.63
C GLN A 221 17.88 -10.47 -5.70
N LEU A 222 16.72 -10.73 -6.30
CA LEU A 222 16.58 -11.68 -7.40
C LEU A 222 17.37 -11.27 -8.66
N LYS A 223 17.54 -9.98 -8.91
CA LYS A 223 18.36 -9.44 -10.02
C LYS A 223 19.80 -9.95 -9.94
N ASP A 224 20.34 -10.10 -8.72
CA ASP A 224 21.72 -10.56 -8.48
C ASP A 224 21.80 -12.07 -8.27
N GLY A 225 20.72 -12.82 -8.54
CA GLY A 225 20.67 -14.27 -8.41
C GLY A 225 20.57 -14.77 -6.97
N ALA A 226 20.35 -13.89 -6.00
CA ALA A 226 20.16 -14.27 -4.59
C ALA A 226 18.82 -15.00 -4.40
N ARG A 227 18.82 -16.07 -3.59
CA ARG A 227 17.58 -16.71 -3.13
C ARG A 227 17.01 -15.88 -2.00
N THR A 228 15.85 -15.26 -2.24
CA THR A 228 15.16 -14.49 -1.21
C THR A 228 14.08 -15.33 -0.56
N GLY A 229 13.96 -15.22 0.76
CA GLY A 229 12.78 -15.71 1.47
C GLY A 229 11.61 -14.76 1.20
N CYS A 230 10.45 -15.30 0.85
CA CYS A 230 9.24 -14.49 0.78
C CYS A 230 8.87 -13.96 2.18
N SER A 231 8.72 -12.64 2.32
CA SER A 231 8.28 -12.01 3.57
C SER A 231 6.80 -12.28 3.90
N GLY A 232 6.09 -12.98 3.01
CA GLY A 232 4.65 -13.23 3.11
C GLY A 232 3.79 -12.10 2.52
N TYR A 233 2.57 -12.47 2.16
CA TYR A 233 1.59 -11.58 1.55
C TYR A 233 0.49 -11.23 2.54
N LEU A 234 0.18 -9.93 2.65
CA LEU A 234 -0.99 -9.43 3.36
C LEU A 234 -2.19 -9.33 2.40
N LEU A 235 -3.39 -9.42 2.96
CA LEU A 235 -4.61 -9.01 2.27
C LEU A 235 -4.58 -7.49 2.05
N PHE A 236 -5.08 -7.01 0.92
CA PHE A 236 -5.26 -5.59 0.63
C PHE A 236 -6.50 -5.39 -0.28
N THR A 237 -6.98 -4.17 -0.32
CA THR A 237 -8.18 -3.83 -1.09
C THR A 237 -7.79 -3.51 -2.54
N ILE A 238 -8.45 -4.15 -3.50
CA ILE A 238 -8.18 -4.00 -4.94
C ILE A 238 -9.36 -3.43 -5.74
N ARG A 239 -10.53 -3.18 -5.10
CA ARG A 239 -11.69 -2.58 -5.76
C ARG A 239 -11.42 -1.15 -6.17
N GLN A 240 -11.70 -0.81 -7.44
CA GLN A 240 -11.60 0.54 -7.97
C GLN A 240 -12.48 1.52 -7.18
N GLY A 241 -11.95 2.71 -6.95
CA GLY A 241 -12.63 3.82 -6.30
C GLY A 241 -12.59 3.81 -4.78
N LEU A 242 -12.19 2.70 -4.13
CA LEU A 242 -12.10 2.68 -2.67
C LEU A 242 -10.92 3.53 -2.16
N TRP A 243 -9.74 3.39 -2.79
CA TRP A 243 -8.57 4.21 -2.44
C TRP A 243 -8.77 5.69 -2.78
N GLU A 244 -9.45 5.96 -3.86
CA GLU A 244 -9.73 7.31 -4.35
C GLU A 244 -11.00 7.93 -3.75
N ALA A 245 -11.68 7.25 -2.81
CA ALA A 245 -12.90 7.76 -2.20
C ALA A 245 -12.65 9.12 -1.52
N PRO A 246 -13.36 10.20 -1.94
CA PRO A 246 -13.09 11.55 -1.44
C PRO A 246 -13.68 11.81 -0.05
N SER A 247 -14.49 10.89 0.46
CA SER A 247 -15.16 11.02 1.76
C SER A 247 -15.54 9.68 2.35
N ALA A 248 -15.75 9.66 3.66
CA ALA A 248 -16.23 8.49 4.38
C ALA A 248 -17.57 7.96 3.84
N GLN A 249 -18.51 8.85 3.51
CA GLN A 249 -19.80 8.46 2.92
C GLN A 249 -19.61 7.72 1.60
N ARG A 250 -18.76 8.24 0.71
CA ARG A 250 -18.51 7.58 -0.58
C ARG A 250 -17.82 6.24 -0.40
N TRP A 251 -16.88 6.15 0.52
CA TRP A 251 -16.23 4.88 0.85
C TRP A 251 -17.21 3.85 1.39
N VAL A 252 -18.09 4.23 2.32
CA VAL A 252 -19.14 3.36 2.87
C VAL A 252 -20.11 2.88 1.79
N GLU A 253 -20.56 3.78 0.90
CA GLU A 253 -21.41 3.40 -0.23
C GLU A 253 -20.75 2.35 -1.11
N LEU A 254 -19.46 2.51 -1.41
CA LEU A 254 -18.72 1.55 -2.23
C LEU A 254 -18.60 0.19 -1.55
N VAL A 255 -18.27 0.16 -0.25
CA VAL A 255 -18.14 -1.10 0.49
C VAL A 255 -19.48 -1.83 0.61
N ARG A 256 -20.58 -1.11 0.88
CA ARG A 256 -21.92 -1.71 1.01
C ARG A 256 -22.50 -2.21 -0.32
N ASN A 257 -22.24 -1.49 -1.40
CA ASN A 257 -22.82 -1.78 -2.71
C ASN A 257 -21.96 -2.72 -3.56
N GLN A 258 -20.68 -2.89 -3.21
CA GLN A 258 -19.72 -3.65 -4.00
C GLN A 258 -18.81 -4.45 -3.08
N ASN A 259 -18.44 -5.65 -3.50
CA ASN A 259 -17.40 -6.41 -2.80
C ASN A 259 -16.09 -5.60 -2.82
N PRO A 260 -15.43 -5.34 -1.67
CA PRO A 260 -14.15 -4.65 -1.60
C PRO A 260 -13.01 -5.32 -2.39
N LEU A 261 -13.19 -6.57 -2.81
CA LEU A 261 -12.14 -7.41 -3.41
C LEU A 261 -10.89 -7.42 -2.50
N PHE A 262 -11.11 -7.79 -1.25
CA PHE A 262 -10.06 -7.87 -0.25
C PHE A 262 -9.32 -9.20 -0.39
N ALA A 263 -8.14 -9.17 -1.01
CA ALA A 263 -7.42 -10.35 -1.43
C ALA A 263 -5.90 -10.19 -1.29
N GLN A 264 -5.20 -11.31 -1.38
CA GLN A 264 -3.73 -11.32 -1.42
C GLN A 264 -3.23 -11.18 -2.86
N SER A 265 -2.01 -10.68 -3.02
CA SER A 265 -1.41 -10.51 -4.35
C SER A 265 -1.27 -11.82 -5.12
N VAL A 266 -1.13 -12.95 -4.44
CA VAL A 266 -1.08 -14.29 -5.07
C VAL A 266 -2.41 -14.73 -5.65
N ASP A 267 -3.53 -14.20 -5.16
CA ASP A 267 -4.88 -14.53 -5.62
C ASP A 267 -5.32 -13.72 -6.85
N LEU A 268 -4.50 -12.75 -7.29
CA LEU A 268 -4.86 -11.83 -8.38
C LEU A 268 -5.21 -12.55 -9.69
N LEU A 269 -4.52 -13.66 -10.00
CA LEU A 269 -4.82 -14.45 -11.20
C LEU A 269 -6.21 -15.08 -11.14
N GLY A 270 -6.58 -15.66 -9.99
CA GLY A 270 -7.92 -16.21 -9.77
C GLY A 270 -9.02 -15.14 -9.76
N LEU A 271 -8.69 -13.94 -9.27
CA LEU A 271 -9.62 -12.80 -9.31
C LEU A 271 -9.87 -12.29 -10.72
N MET A 272 -8.84 -12.27 -11.58
CA MET A 272 -9.00 -11.87 -12.99
C MET A 272 -10.00 -12.76 -13.75
N GLU A 273 -10.21 -13.99 -13.33
CA GLU A 273 -11.22 -14.87 -13.94
C GLU A 273 -12.65 -14.40 -13.63
N LYS A 274 -12.85 -13.72 -12.51
CA LYS A 274 -14.15 -13.34 -11.93
C LYS A 274 -14.43 -11.84 -12.00
N THR A 275 -13.44 -11.02 -12.37
CA THR A 275 -13.54 -9.56 -12.35
C THR A 275 -13.17 -8.96 -13.69
N ALA A 276 -13.69 -7.75 -13.97
CA ALA A 276 -13.30 -6.96 -15.12
C ALA A 276 -12.13 -6.01 -14.78
N PRO A 277 -11.28 -5.62 -15.76
CA PRO A 277 -10.23 -4.63 -15.55
C PRO A 277 -10.71 -3.33 -14.92
N ALA A 278 -11.91 -2.88 -15.32
CA ALA A 278 -12.54 -1.66 -14.79
C ALA A 278 -13.00 -1.76 -13.32
N GLU A 279 -12.98 -2.95 -12.73
CA GLU A 279 -13.34 -3.16 -11.33
C GLU A 279 -12.14 -3.12 -10.38
N MET A 280 -10.92 -3.19 -10.94
CA MET A 280 -9.67 -3.15 -10.16
C MET A 280 -9.10 -1.74 -10.10
N ASP A 281 -8.50 -1.40 -8.96
CA ASP A 281 -7.84 -0.12 -8.76
C ASP A 281 -6.59 0.04 -9.63
N VAL A 282 -6.12 1.28 -9.73
CA VAL A 282 -4.95 1.63 -10.53
C VAL A 282 -3.68 0.92 -10.05
N PHE A 283 -3.55 0.73 -8.73
CA PHE A 283 -2.42 0.04 -8.14
C PHE A 283 -2.32 -1.41 -8.63
N THR A 284 -3.38 -2.18 -8.46
CA THR A 284 -3.47 -3.58 -8.88
C THR A 284 -3.31 -3.73 -10.38
N SER A 285 -4.02 -2.88 -11.15
CA SER A 285 -3.94 -2.91 -12.62
C SER A 285 -2.54 -2.65 -13.14
N ARG A 286 -1.79 -1.73 -12.52
CA ARG A 286 -0.39 -1.46 -12.88
C ARG A 286 0.54 -2.61 -12.54
N ILE A 287 0.39 -3.23 -11.37
CA ILE A 287 1.17 -4.43 -11.02
C ILE A 287 0.89 -5.55 -12.02
N LEU A 288 -0.37 -5.85 -12.31
CA LEU A 288 -0.76 -6.88 -13.27
C LEU A 288 -0.17 -6.62 -14.65
N SER A 289 -0.13 -5.38 -15.12
CA SER A 289 0.44 -5.03 -16.43
C SER A 289 1.94 -5.34 -16.56
N VAL A 290 2.64 -5.50 -15.45
CA VAL A 290 4.06 -5.88 -15.43
C VAL A 290 4.24 -7.38 -15.18
N VAL A 291 3.43 -7.95 -14.29
CA VAL A 291 3.53 -9.35 -13.89
C VAL A 291 3.05 -10.28 -15.02
N LEU A 292 2.05 -9.84 -15.78
CA LEU A 292 1.40 -10.66 -16.80
C LEU A 292 1.95 -10.37 -18.21
N PRO A 293 2.07 -11.41 -19.07
CA PRO A 293 2.28 -11.20 -20.48
C PRO A 293 1.17 -10.34 -21.10
N ALA A 294 1.53 -9.47 -22.05
CA ALA A 294 0.58 -8.58 -22.73
C ALA A 294 -0.62 -9.34 -23.32
N GLU A 295 -0.37 -10.53 -23.91
CA GLU A 295 -1.43 -11.37 -24.45
C GLU A 295 -2.44 -11.87 -23.41
N GLN A 296 -2.03 -12.05 -22.15
CA GLN A 296 -2.97 -12.42 -21.07
C GLN A 296 -3.80 -11.21 -20.65
N MET A 297 -3.19 -10.04 -20.59
CA MET A 297 -3.90 -8.78 -20.35
C MET A 297 -4.93 -8.51 -21.45
N ASP A 298 -4.54 -8.62 -22.71
CA ASP A 298 -5.44 -8.41 -23.84
C ASP A 298 -6.60 -9.40 -23.85
N ARG A 299 -6.35 -10.67 -23.55
CA ARG A 299 -7.40 -11.70 -23.41
C ARG A 299 -8.35 -11.40 -22.26
N TRP A 300 -7.84 -10.90 -21.15
CA TRP A 300 -8.69 -10.50 -20.03
C TRP A 300 -9.58 -9.33 -20.39
N VAL A 301 -9.05 -8.27 -20.99
CA VAL A 301 -9.80 -7.11 -21.50
C VAL A 301 -10.86 -7.55 -22.52
N ALA A 302 -10.50 -8.37 -23.51
CA ALA A 302 -11.41 -8.82 -24.56
C ALA A 302 -12.59 -9.65 -24.01
N ARG A 303 -12.32 -10.57 -23.08
CA ARG A 303 -13.33 -11.44 -22.46
C ARG A 303 -14.39 -10.62 -21.70
N THR A 304 -13.98 -9.62 -20.95
CA THR A 304 -14.89 -8.80 -20.15
C THR A 304 -15.69 -7.81 -21.01
N THR A 305 -15.13 -7.35 -22.14
CA THR A 305 -15.84 -6.49 -23.09
C THR A 305 -16.96 -7.26 -23.84
N GLN A 306 -16.77 -8.55 -24.11
CA GLN A 306 -17.78 -9.41 -24.75
C GLN A 306 -18.90 -9.82 -23.79
N GLY A 307 -18.58 -10.08 -22.51
CA GLY A 307 -19.59 -10.39 -21.47
C GLY A 307 -20.56 -9.23 -21.21
N GLY A 308 -20.09 -7.98 -21.28
CA GLY A 308 -20.93 -6.79 -21.11
C GLY A 308 -21.90 -6.52 -22.27
N ARG A 309 -21.63 -7.02 -23.48
CA ARG A 309 -22.55 -6.88 -24.62
C ARG A 309 -23.72 -7.87 -24.57
N ASN A 310 -23.54 -9.04 -23.99
CA ASN A 310 -24.60 -10.04 -23.90
C ASN A 310 -25.66 -9.72 -22.85
N THR A 311 -25.35 -8.89 -21.85
CA THR A 311 -26.32 -8.44 -20.82
C THR A 311 -27.18 -7.27 -21.29
N SER A 312 -26.77 -6.52 -22.31
CA SER A 312 -27.53 -5.38 -22.85
C SER A 312 -28.47 -5.73 -24.01
N GLN A 313 -28.41 -6.95 -24.57
CA GLN A 313 -29.32 -7.41 -25.65
C GLN A 313 -30.54 -8.20 -25.17
N GLY A 314 -30.71 -8.43 -23.85
CA GLY A 314 -31.81 -9.19 -23.27
C GLY A 314 -33.07 -8.42 -22.90
N CYS A 315 -33.18 -7.11 -23.21
CA CYS A 315 -34.34 -6.31 -22.83
C CYS A 315 -34.90 -5.50 -24.00
N SER A 316 -35.29 -6.21 -25.06
CA SER A 316 -36.28 -5.69 -26.02
C SER A 316 -36.91 -6.87 -26.74
N VAL A 317 -38.12 -7.20 -26.35
CA VAL A 317 -39.28 -7.68 -27.09
C VAL A 317 -40.34 -8.14 -26.09
N PHE A 318 -41.28 -7.29 -25.76
CA PHE A 318 -42.70 -7.64 -25.80
C PHE A 318 -43.49 -6.33 -25.82
N THR A 319 -43.97 -5.98 -27.00
CA THR A 319 -45.14 -5.17 -27.24
C THR A 319 -46.39 -5.89 -26.74
#